data_2af300434163ec78bd748ace4e45c507
#
_entry.id   2af300434163ec78bd748ace4e45c507
#
_cell.length_a   1.000
_cell.length_b   1.000
_cell.length_c   1.000
_cell.angle_alpha   90.00
_cell.angle_beta   90.00
_cell.angle_gamma   90.00
#
_symmetry.space_group_name_H-M   'P 1'
#
loop_
_entity.id
_entity.type
_entity.pdbx_description
1 polymer ?
#
loop_
_entity_poly.entity_id
_entity_poly.type
_entity_poly.pdbx_seq_one_letter_code
_entity_poly.pdbx_strand_id
1 'polypeptide(L)'
;SIMNVDAVYTCEKNILIGVFTADCVGIFLVDETKPSICCIHSGWKGTVQAITDKCVKELIQNKIINPKTTKAFFSPSILFDSLEVGMEVIDQIKQLNFDVEPFIRYMPNQKAFIDNQGLNIQMLLNNGLNIDNIYPSKLDTKKELNDCFSFRNDKKTGEHFTYGYIK
;
A
#
# COMPACT_ATOMS: atom_id res chain seq x y z
N SER A 1 16.09 14.07 3.08
CA SER A 1 15.20 12.89 3.04
C SER A 1 15.11 12.27 4.43
N ILE A 2 13.91 11.82 4.81
CA ILE A 2 13.72 11.02 6.01
C ILE A 2 14.12 9.59 5.66
N MET A 3 15.00 8.98 6.46
CA MET A 3 15.53 7.64 6.21
C MET A 3 14.88 6.62 7.15
N ASN A 4 14.73 5.37 6.67
CA ASN A 4 14.24 4.22 7.46
C ASN A 4 12.81 4.38 8.00
N VAL A 5 11.92 4.96 7.20
CA VAL A 5 10.49 5.02 7.47
C VAL A 5 9.71 4.55 6.25
N ASP A 6 8.61 3.83 6.47
CA ASP A 6 7.71 3.32 5.42
C ASP A 6 6.43 4.15 5.27
N ALA A 7 6.21 5.13 6.15
CA ALA A 7 5.10 6.06 6.03
C ALA A 7 5.51 7.47 6.44
N VAL A 8 4.98 8.47 5.75
CA VAL A 8 5.21 9.89 6.02
C VAL A 8 3.93 10.68 5.79
N TYR A 9 3.63 11.63 6.66
CA TYR A 9 2.49 12.53 6.49
C TYR A 9 2.87 13.99 6.75
N THR A 10 2.04 14.90 6.24
CA THR A 10 2.14 16.33 6.54
C THR A 10 0.76 16.99 6.53
N CYS A 11 0.61 18.03 7.37
CA CYS A 11 -0.52 18.97 7.35
C CYS A 11 -0.06 20.34 6.88
N GLU A 12 1.22 20.51 6.54
CA GLU A 12 1.80 21.79 6.17
C GLU A 12 1.77 22.00 4.66
N LYS A 13 1.49 23.23 4.25
CA LYS A 13 1.49 23.65 2.85
C LYS A 13 2.90 23.66 2.26
N ASN A 14 2.98 23.38 0.97
CA ASN A 14 4.21 23.47 0.19
C ASN A 14 5.33 22.51 0.63
N ILE A 15 4.99 21.48 1.41
CA ILE A 15 5.90 20.38 1.72
C ILE A 15 5.56 19.20 0.83
N LEU A 16 6.49 18.79 -0.03
CA LEU A 16 6.39 17.59 -0.83
C LEU A 16 6.76 16.37 0.01
N ILE A 17 5.87 15.40 0.06
CA ILE A 17 6.13 14.09 0.64
C ILE A 17 5.89 12.99 -0.39
N GLY A 18 6.54 11.84 -0.25
CA GLY A 18 6.33 10.71 -1.15
C GLY A 18 7.13 9.48 -0.78
N VAL A 19 6.82 8.37 -1.45
CA VAL A 19 7.49 7.08 -1.31
C VAL A 19 7.87 6.52 -2.68
N PHE A 20 9.00 5.84 -2.73
CA PHE A 20 9.47 5.14 -3.93
C PHE A 20 9.09 3.67 -3.88
N THR A 21 8.65 3.13 -5.02
CA THR A 21 8.25 1.72 -5.16
C THR A 21 8.69 1.14 -6.49
N ALA A 22 9.03 -0.15 -6.48
CA ALA A 22 9.15 -0.99 -7.67
C ALA A 22 8.59 -2.37 -7.28
N ASP A 23 7.36 -2.66 -7.68
CA ASP A 23 6.48 -3.75 -7.27
C ASP A 23 5.71 -3.55 -5.95
N CYS A 24 6.30 -2.92 -4.94
CA CYS A 24 5.60 -2.64 -3.69
C CYS A 24 4.43 -1.68 -3.90
N VAL A 25 3.43 -1.77 -3.03
CA VAL A 25 2.27 -0.87 -3.04
C VAL A 25 2.67 0.48 -2.45
N GLY A 26 2.48 1.55 -3.21
CA GLY A 26 2.47 2.92 -2.71
C GLY A 26 1.03 3.37 -2.49
N ILE A 27 0.73 3.93 -1.32
CA ILE A 27 -0.61 4.41 -0.98
C ILE A 27 -0.52 5.90 -0.69
N PHE A 28 -1.32 6.69 -1.39
CA PHE A 28 -1.48 8.11 -1.13
C PHE A 28 -2.84 8.36 -0.49
N LEU A 29 -2.84 8.86 0.75
CA LEU A 29 -4.04 9.27 1.46
C LEU A 29 -4.16 10.79 1.43
N VAL A 30 -5.38 11.28 1.22
CA VAL A 30 -5.70 12.71 1.29
C VAL A 30 -7.04 12.92 1.97
N ASP A 31 -7.09 13.85 2.92
CA ASP A 31 -8.33 14.33 3.52
C ASP A 31 -8.45 15.84 3.24
N GLU A 32 -9.35 16.19 2.33
CA GLU A 32 -9.59 17.60 1.94
C GLU A 32 -10.31 18.40 3.02
N THR A 33 -11.02 17.72 3.93
CA THR A 33 -11.76 18.37 5.04
C THR A 33 -10.84 18.73 6.20
N LYS A 34 -9.71 18.04 6.29
CA LYS A 34 -8.61 18.31 7.21
C LYS A 34 -7.32 18.31 6.39
N PRO A 35 -6.89 19.48 5.86
CA PRO A 35 -5.78 19.50 4.90
C PRO A 35 -4.59 18.68 5.39
N SER A 36 -4.55 17.42 4.94
CA SER A 36 -3.56 16.44 5.33
C SER A 36 -3.34 15.44 4.21
N ILE A 37 -2.10 15.03 4.03
CA ILE A 37 -1.70 13.98 3.10
C ILE A 37 -0.77 13.01 3.80
N CYS A 38 -0.82 11.74 3.36
CA CYS A 38 0.07 10.70 3.83
C CYS A 38 0.48 9.81 2.67
N CYS A 39 1.75 9.42 2.62
CA CYS A 39 2.27 8.41 1.69
C CYS A 39 2.75 7.20 2.49
N ILE A 40 2.34 6.00 2.08
CA ILE A 40 2.71 4.74 2.72
C ILE A 40 3.36 3.84 1.67
N HIS A 41 4.53 3.30 1.97
CA HIS A 41 5.17 2.21 1.25
C HIS A 41 4.81 0.88 1.92
N SER A 42 4.11 0.00 1.20
CA SER A 42 3.70 -1.30 1.72
C SER A 42 4.11 -2.43 0.77
N GLY A 43 5.35 -2.87 0.89
CA GLY A 43 5.77 -4.16 0.36
C GLY A 43 5.17 -5.30 1.21
N TRP A 44 5.33 -6.56 0.81
CA TRP A 44 4.79 -7.70 1.56
C TRP A 44 5.25 -7.70 3.05
N LYS A 45 6.49 -7.28 3.32
CA LYS A 45 7.03 -7.16 4.69
C LYS A 45 6.28 -6.11 5.52
N GLY A 46 5.96 -4.97 4.93
CA GLY A 46 5.14 -3.95 5.58
C GLY A 46 3.71 -4.41 5.79
N THR A 47 3.15 -5.11 4.80
CA THR A 47 1.79 -5.66 4.87
C THR A 47 1.64 -6.66 6.01
N VAL A 48 2.55 -7.64 6.16
CA VAL A 48 2.48 -8.62 7.26
C VAL A 48 2.68 -7.97 8.63
N GLN A 49 3.33 -6.82 8.69
CA GLN A 49 3.45 -5.99 9.90
C GLN A 49 2.28 -5.02 10.10
N ALA A 50 1.27 -5.07 9.21
CA ALA A 50 0.10 -4.21 9.23
C ALA A 50 0.44 -2.71 9.20
N ILE A 51 1.41 -2.28 8.36
CA ILE A 51 1.87 -0.89 8.32
C ILE A 51 0.72 0.08 8.01
N THR A 52 -0.15 -0.25 7.04
CA THR A 52 -1.28 0.58 6.65
C THR A 52 -2.30 0.71 7.80
N ASP A 53 -2.63 -0.39 8.48
CA ASP A 53 -3.53 -0.38 9.65
C ASP A 53 -2.97 0.50 10.78
N LYS A 54 -1.70 0.31 11.13
CA LYS A 54 -1.04 1.09 12.19
C LYS A 54 -0.98 2.58 11.86
N CYS A 55 -0.58 2.91 10.63
CA CYS A 55 -0.47 4.29 10.18
C CYS A 55 -1.85 4.98 10.21
N VAL A 56 -2.87 4.37 9.63
CA VAL A 56 -4.22 4.97 9.57
C VAL A 56 -4.83 5.10 10.96
N LYS A 57 -4.68 4.11 11.84
CA LYS A 57 -5.11 4.22 13.24
C LYS A 57 -4.49 5.41 13.96
N GLU A 58 -3.18 5.59 13.80
CA GLU A 58 -2.46 6.72 14.40
C GLU A 58 -2.97 8.06 13.86
N LEU A 59 -3.16 8.17 12.54
CA LEU A 59 -3.69 9.40 11.93
C LEU A 59 -5.11 9.73 12.39
N ILE A 60 -5.97 8.72 12.57
CA ILE A 60 -7.33 8.88 13.10
C ILE A 60 -7.30 9.28 14.59
N GLN A 61 -6.53 8.58 15.41
CA GLN A 61 -6.40 8.85 16.84
C GLN A 61 -5.91 10.27 17.13
N ASN A 62 -4.95 10.74 16.33
CA ASN A 62 -4.40 12.10 16.40
C ASN A 62 -5.28 13.13 15.68
N LYS A 63 -6.44 12.75 15.16
CA LYS A 63 -7.39 13.61 14.43
C LYS A 63 -6.78 14.30 13.20
N ILE A 64 -5.78 13.70 12.60
CA ILE A 64 -5.12 14.16 11.37
C ILE A 64 -6.01 13.92 10.16
N ILE A 65 -6.69 12.77 10.12
CA ILE A 65 -7.64 12.42 9.07
C ILE A 65 -9.01 12.04 9.66
N ASN A 66 -10.05 12.17 8.82
CA ASN A 66 -11.37 11.58 9.06
C ASN A 66 -11.56 10.42 8.07
N PRO A 67 -11.72 9.17 8.52
CA PRO A 67 -11.81 8.02 7.62
C PRO A 67 -13.00 8.10 6.65
N LYS A 68 -14.08 8.82 7.00
CA LYS A 68 -15.24 8.97 6.13
C LYS A 68 -15.01 9.89 4.94
N THR A 69 -14.07 10.83 5.04
CA THR A 69 -13.76 11.82 3.99
C THR A 69 -12.39 11.59 3.34
N THR A 70 -11.57 10.74 3.93
CA THR A 70 -10.25 10.39 3.39
C THR A 70 -10.39 9.57 2.11
N LYS A 71 -9.66 9.99 1.09
CA LYS A 71 -9.49 9.25 -0.18
C LYS A 71 -8.14 8.55 -0.18
N ALA A 72 -8.10 7.36 -0.78
CA ALA A 72 -6.89 6.54 -0.91
C ALA A 72 -6.62 6.20 -2.37
N PHE A 73 -5.44 6.54 -2.87
CA PHE A 73 -4.99 6.23 -4.23
C PHE A 73 -3.81 5.27 -4.17
N PHE A 74 -3.86 4.23 -5.00
CA PHE A 74 -2.82 3.21 -5.06
C PHE A 74 -1.94 3.39 -6.30
N SER A 75 -0.64 3.29 -6.11
CA SER A 75 0.33 3.26 -7.22
C SER A 75 0.22 1.98 -8.04
N PRO A 76 0.75 1.94 -9.26
CA PRO A 76 1.09 0.68 -9.92
C PRO A 76 1.91 -0.20 -8.97
N SER A 77 1.60 -1.49 -8.94
CA SER A 77 2.27 -2.48 -8.08
C SER A 77 2.19 -3.86 -8.72
N ILE A 78 2.93 -4.81 -8.17
CA ILE A 78 2.75 -6.20 -8.57
C ILE A 78 1.40 -6.70 -8.05
N LEU A 79 0.55 -7.19 -8.95
CA LEU A 79 -0.82 -7.57 -8.63
C LEU A 79 -0.94 -9.06 -8.25
N PHE A 80 -2.15 -9.46 -7.86
CA PHE A 80 -2.49 -10.79 -7.34
C PHE A 80 -1.99 -11.95 -8.23
N ASP A 81 -2.14 -11.82 -9.55
CA ASP A 81 -1.73 -12.87 -10.50
C ASP A 81 -0.22 -12.96 -10.73
N SER A 82 0.54 -12.05 -10.16
CA SER A 82 1.98 -11.91 -10.40
C SER A 82 2.84 -12.01 -9.14
N LEU A 83 2.27 -11.76 -7.95
CA LEU A 83 3.00 -11.78 -6.69
C LEU A 83 3.02 -13.19 -6.07
N GLU A 84 3.92 -14.02 -6.54
CA GLU A 84 4.19 -15.34 -5.96
C GLU A 84 5.10 -15.22 -4.72
N VAL A 85 4.72 -15.93 -3.65
CA VAL A 85 5.44 -15.99 -2.37
C VAL A 85 5.54 -17.42 -1.85
N GLY A 86 6.46 -17.66 -0.90
CA GLY A 86 6.56 -18.93 -0.17
C GLY A 86 5.56 -19.00 0.99
N MET A 87 5.43 -20.19 1.58
CA MET A 87 4.50 -20.42 2.69
C MET A 87 4.88 -19.65 3.95
N GLU A 88 6.16 -19.31 4.13
CA GLU A 88 6.65 -18.49 5.24
C GLU A 88 6.05 -17.08 5.25
N VAL A 89 5.67 -16.56 4.07
CA VAL A 89 4.95 -15.27 3.95
C VAL A 89 3.47 -15.47 4.28
N ILE A 90 2.87 -16.57 3.83
CA ILE A 90 1.47 -16.91 4.12
C ILE A 90 1.26 -17.07 5.63
N ASP A 91 2.17 -17.74 6.33
CA ASP A 91 2.10 -17.91 7.78
C ASP A 91 2.12 -16.56 8.52
N GLN A 92 2.86 -15.59 8.02
CA GLN A 92 2.86 -14.23 8.57
C GLN A 92 1.57 -13.47 8.21
N ILE A 93 1.06 -13.59 6.98
CA ILE A 93 -0.20 -12.96 6.56
C ILE A 93 -1.36 -13.45 7.44
N LYS A 94 -1.39 -14.75 7.79
CA LYS A 94 -2.41 -15.35 8.68
C LYS A 94 -2.39 -14.82 10.11
N GLN A 95 -1.37 -14.07 10.52
CA GLN A 95 -1.35 -13.39 11.82
C GLN A 95 -2.09 -12.04 11.79
N LEU A 96 -2.52 -11.56 10.64
CA LEU A 96 -3.36 -10.37 10.54
C LEU A 96 -4.72 -10.62 11.22
N ASN A 97 -5.32 -9.57 11.76
CA ASN A 97 -6.52 -9.64 12.60
C ASN A 97 -7.84 -9.64 11.82
N PHE A 98 -7.83 -10.11 10.58
CA PHE A 98 -9.00 -10.24 9.72
C PHE A 98 -8.88 -11.48 8.82
N ASP A 99 -9.96 -11.88 8.16
CA ASP A 99 -9.95 -13.00 7.22
C ASP A 99 -9.09 -12.67 5.99
N VAL A 100 -8.01 -13.40 5.81
CA VAL A 100 -7.03 -13.21 4.75
C VAL A 100 -7.18 -14.20 3.59
N GLU A 101 -7.99 -15.24 3.75
CA GLU A 101 -8.14 -16.29 2.74
C GLU A 101 -8.59 -15.74 1.36
N PRO A 102 -9.46 -14.72 1.24
CA PRO A 102 -9.82 -14.14 -0.05
C PRO A 102 -8.65 -13.51 -0.83
N PHE A 103 -7.55 -13.22 -0.16
CA PHE A 103 -6.36 -12.58 -0.73
C PHE A 103 -5.22 -13.56 -1.02
N ILE A 104 -5.48 -14.87 -0.90
CA ILE A 104 -4.48 -15.93 -1.08
C ILE A 104 -4.98 -16.93 -2.11
N ARG A 105 -4.15 -17.26 -3.08
CA ARG A 105 -4.38 -18.35 -4.00
C ARG A 105 -3.24 -19.35 -3.89
N TYR A 106 -3.52 -20.48 -3.26
CA TYR A 106 -2.56 -21.55 -3.05
C TYR A 106 -2.19 -22.22 -4.38
N MET A 107 -0.92 -22.59 -4.50
CA MET A 107 -0.36 -23.26 -5.65
C MET A 107 0.25 -24.61 -5.23
N PRO A 108 0.40 -25.58 -6.15
CA PRO A 108 1.31 -26.70 -5.93
C PRO A 108 2.71 -26.19 -5.54
N ASN A 109 3.57 -27.02 -4.97
CA ASN A 109 4.98 -26.70 -4.64
C ASN A 109 5.17 -25.77 -3.42
N GLN A 110 4.24 -25.72 -2.47
CA GLN A 110 4.36 -24.90 -1.25
C GLN A 110 4.55 -23.41 -1.55
N LYS A 111 3.85 -22.91 -2.56
CA LYS A 111 3.81 -21.49 -2.93
C LYS A 111 2.38 -20.98 -2.99
N ALA A 112 2.23 -19.68 -3.00
CA ALA A 112 0.96 -19.03 -3.20
C ALA A 112 1.14 -17.69 -3.94
N PHE A 113 0.08 -17.23 -4.58
CA PHE A 113 -0.07 -15.83 -4.97
C PHE A 113 -0.81 -15.08 -3.89
N ILE A 114 -0.44 -13.81 -3.66
CA ILE A 114 -1.11 -12.94 -2.69
C ILE A 114 -1.56 -11.64 -3.35
N ASP A 115 -2.73 -11.16 -2.94
CA ASP A 115 -3.21 -9.83 -3.28
C ASP A 115 -2.73 -8.80 -2.22
N ASN A 116 -1.50 -8.32 -2.40
CA ASN A 116 -0.92 -7.35 -1.48
C ASN A 116 -1.69 -6.03 -1.47
N GLN A 117 -2.21 -5.59 -2.63
CA GLN A 117 -3.06 -4.40 -2.74
C GLN A 117 -4.38 -4.61 -2.00
N GLY A 118 -5.05 -5.75 -2.21
CA GLY A 118 -6.31 -6.12 -1.55
C GLY A 118 -6.16 -6.20 -0.03
N LEU A 119 -5.08 -6.77 0.49
CA LEU A 119 -4.79 -6.80 1.93
C LEU A 119 -4.70 -5.39 2.52
N ASN A 120 -4.02 -4.45 1.84
CA ASN A 120 -3.92 -3.07 2.29
C ASN A 120 -5.27 -2.33 2.17
N ILE A 121 -6.07 -2.60 1.14
CA ILE A 121 -7.44 -2.08 1.00
C ILE A 121 -8.29 -2.55 2.18
N GLN A 122 -8.21 -3.83 2.56
CA GLN A 122 -8.94 -4.37 3.70
C GLN A 122 -8.56 -3.68 5.01
N MET A 123 -7.28 -3.36 5.21
CA MET A 123 -6.83 -2.57 6.37
C MET A 123 -7.45 -1.17 6.40
N LEU A 124 -7.57 -0.50 5.24
CA LEU A 124 -8.25 0.79 5.15
C LEU A 124 -9.73 0.69 5.50
N LEU A 125 -10.43 -0.31 4.96
CA LEU A 125 -11.85 -0.55 5.23
C LEU A 125 -12.10 -0.87 6.70
N ASN A 126 -11.26 -1.67 7.33
CA ASN A 126 -11.33 -2.01 8.75
C ASN A 126 -11.15 -0.78 9.66
N ASN A 127 -10.50 0.26 9.16
CA ASN A 127 -10.35 1.56 9.84
C ASN A 127 -11.45 2.58 9.47
N GLY A 128 -12.47 2.16 8.74
CA GLY A 128 -13.67 2.95 8.46
C GLY A 128 -13.59 3.84 7.24
N LEU A 129 -12.62 3.67 6.34
CA LEU A 129 -12.65 4.34 5.05
C LEU A 129 -13.83 3.80 4.22
N ASN A 130 -14.44 4.68 3.42
CA ASN A 130 -15.48 4.29 2.49
C ASN A 130 -14.85 3.64 1.25
N ILE A 131 -15.40 2.51 0.81
CA ILE A 131 -14.96 1.82 -0.42
C ILE A 131 -15.00 2.74 -1.65
N ASP A 132 -15.97 3.63 -1.73
CA ASP A 132 -16.11 4.59 -2.84
C ASP A 132 -14.98 5.65 -2.87
N ASN A 133 -14.23 5.77 -1.80
CA ASN A 133 -13.08 6.66 -1.67
C ASN A 133 -11.73 5.93 -1.87
N ILE A 134 -11.75 4.66 -2.26
CA ILE A 134 -10.54 3.86 -2.47
C ILE A 134 -10.36 3.60 -3.96
N TYR A 135 -9.25 4.03 -4.50
CA TYR A 135 -8.91 3.98 -5.93
C TYR A 135 -7.71 3.04 -6.16
N PRO A 136 -7.96 1.72 -6.35
CA PRO A 136 -6.89 0.76 -6.60
C PRO A 136 -6.27 0.94 -7.98
N SER A 137 -4.99 0.61 -8.12
CA SER A 137 -4.34 0.53 -9.42
C SER A 137 -4.71 -0.77 -10.13
N LYS A 138 -4.87 -0.69 -11.46
CA LYS A 138 -5.06 -1.86 -12.34
C LYS A 138 -3.79 -2.24 -13.09
N LEU A 139 -2.71 -1.48 -12.91
CA LEU A 139 -1.43 -1.71 -13.60
C LEU A 139 -0.57 -2.69 -12.79
N ASP A 140 -0.27 -3.83 -13.41
CA ASP A 140 0.62 -4.85 -12.85
C ASP A 140 2.05 -4.58 -13.30
N THR A 141 2.90 -4.11 -12.40
CA THR A 141 4.28 -3.72 -12.70
C THR A 141 5.10 -4.84 -13.30
N LYS A 142 4.80 -6.10 -12.97
CA LYS A 142 5.50 -7.26 -13.51
C LYS A 142 5.12 -7.55 -14.97
N LYS A 143 3.92 -7.16 -15.40
CA LYS A 143 3.40 -7.40 -16.75
C LYS A 143 3.60 -6.19 -17.68
N GLU A 144 3.47 -4.97 -17.14
CA GLU A 144 3.50 -3.73 -17.91
C GLU A 144 4.94 -3.17 -18.04
N LEU A 145 5.82 -3.95 -18.65
CA LEU A 145 7.27 -3.68 -18.70
C LEU A 145 7.66 -2.41 -19.46
N ASN A 146 6.80 -1.92 -20.36
CA ASN A 146 7.05 -0.68 -21.11
C ASN A 146 6.73 0.58 -20.31
N ASP A 147 5.83 0.45 -19.33
CA ASP A 147 5.25 1.58 -18.60
C ASP A 147 5.60 1.55 -17.11
N CYS A 148 6.11 0.41 -16.60
CA CYS A 148 6.35 0.22 -15.19
C CYS A 148 7.74 -0.37 -14.90
N PHE A 149 8.31 0.06 -13.78
CA PHE A 149 9.50 -0.55 -13.19
C PHE A 149 9.11 -1.75 -12.31
N SER A 150 9.86 -2.84 -12.42
CA SER A 150 9.63 -4.03 -11.60
C SER A 150 10.94 -4.62 -11.10
N PHE A 151 11.14 -4.60 -9.79
CA PHE A 151 12.29 -5.21 -9.13
C PHE A 151 12.25 -6.76 -9.25
N ARG A 152 11.06 -7.34 -9.40
CA ARG A 152 10.90 -8.79 -9.62
C ARG A 152 11.46 -9.21 -10.97
N ASN A 153 11.31 -8.38 -11.98
CA ASN A 153 11.83 -8.62 -13.33
C ASN A 153 13.30 -8.22 -13.48
N ASP A 154 13.69 -7.07 -12.92
CA ASP A 154 15.06 -6.58 -12.99
C ASP A 154 15.48 -5.94 -11.65
N LYS A 155 16.49 -6.52 -11.01
CA LYS A 155 17.04 -6.05 -9.73
C LYS A 155 17.72 -4.67 -9.83
N LYS A 156 18.02 -4.19 -11.03
CA LYS A 156 18.60 -2.87 -11.31
C LYS A 156 17.60 -1.89 -11.91
N THR A 157 16.31 -2.14 -11.70
CA THR A 157 15.22 -1.31 -12.23
C THR A 157 15.22 0.11 -11.63
N GLY A 158 14.49 1.04 -12.27
CA GLY A 158 14.09 2.31 -11.69
C GLY A 158 12.95 2.13 -10.66
N GLU A 159 12.41 3.25 -10.20
CA GLU A 159 11.33 3.26 -9.21
C GLU A 159 10.22 4.22 -9.62
N HIS A 160 9.00 3.93 -9.20
CA HIS A 160 7.87 4.86 -9.25
C HIS A 160 7.91 5.76 -8.03
N PHE A 161 7.49 7.00 -8.18
CA PHE A 161 7.39 7.95 -7.08
C PHE A 161 5.93 8.36 -6.83
N THR A 162 5.37 7.87 -5.73
CA THR A 162 4.03 8.26 -5.25
C THR A 162 4.18 9.42 -4.30
N TYR A 163 3.68 10.60 -4.69
CA TYR A 163 3.93 11.83 -3.94
C TYR A 163 2.75 12.80 -3.99
N GLY A 164 2.80 13.78 -3.10
CA GLY A 164 1.88 14.91 -3.11
C GLY A 164 2.34 16.04 -2.21
N TYR A 165 1.63 17.16 -2.31
CA TYR A 165 1.81 18.32 -1.44
C TYR A 165 0.49 19.10 -1.32
N ILE A 166 0.35 19.83 -0.24
CA ILE A 166 -0.80 20.74 0.02
C ILE A 166 -0.44 22.13 -0.51
N LYS A 167 -1.31 22.70 -1.35
CA LYS A 167 -1.17 24.09 -1.86
C LYS A 167 -1.67 25.14 -0.86
#